data_38b35db620ca5649410291f1149b299d
#
_entry.id   38b35db620ca5649410291f1149b299d
#
_cell.length_a   1.000
_cell.length_b   1.000
_cell.length_c   1.000
_cell.angle_alpha   90.00
_cell.angle_beta   90.00
_cell.angle_gamma   90.00
#
_symmetry.space_group_name_H-M   'P 1'
#
loop_
_entity.id
_entity.type
_entity.pdbx_description
1 polymer ?
#
loop_
_entity_poly.entity_id
_entity_poly.type
_entity_poly.pdbx_seq_one_letter_code
_entity_poly.pdbx_strand_id
1 'polypeptide(L)'
;VVLLALFYLWRMRPAYWQQTKLVALFGLLMVLAALSARIPELVTRDRVELGFLVPAALFGYLAASLFDSRVALLLAVPVTVFTALATSDPALAIYAAVAAVAPIPLVSSVSSRFQLGVAVAVSAAIHIPLAFTLSWYFYGSDSITLSTAFGLAVGVASGVVALGMMPFLANLFGITTTQTLLDLTDMDAGAALEAEV
;
A
#
# COMPACT_ATOMS: atom_id res chain seq x y z
N VAL A 1 10.11 5.15 15.39
CA VAL A 1 9.21 5.45 14.26
C VAL A 1 7.75 5.36 14.69
N VAL A 2 7.30 4.27 15.33
CA VAL A 2 5.90 4.09 15.78
C VAL A 2 5.43 5.25 16.66
N LEU A 3 6.22 5.58 17.69
CA LEU A 3 5.90 6.70 18.60
C LEU A 3 5.81 8.04 17.87
N LEU A 4 6.67 8.29 16.89
CA LEU A 4 6.64 9.51 16.08
C LEU A 4 5.37 9.58 15.22
N ALA A 5 4.97 8.46 14.61
CA ALA A 5 3.76 8.39 13.82
C ALA A 5 2.50 8.60 14.67
N LEU A 6 2.44 7.98 15.86
CA LEU A 6 1.34 8.19 16.80
C LEU A 6 1.31 9.63 17.34
N PHE A 7 2.47 10.22 17.64
CA PHE A 7 2.58 11.62 18.04
C PHE A 7 2.10 12.57 16.94
N TYR A 8 2.45 12.29 15.69
CA TYR A 8 1.95 13.07 14.55
C TYR A 8 0.43 13.01 14.45
N LEU A 9 -0.18 11.81 14.52
CA LEU A 9 -1.63 11.67 14.50
C LEU A 9 -2.28 12.44 15.65
N TRP A 10 -1.75 12.31 16.85
CA TRP A 10 -2.27 13.03 18.04
C TRP A 10 -2.21 14.55 17.86
N ARG A 11 -1.06 15.07 17.40
CA ARG A 11 -0.80 16.51 17.36
C ARG A 11 -1.38 17.20 16.12
N MET A 12 -1.35 16.54 14.97
CA MET A 12 -1.66 17.14 13.68
C MET A 12 -3.02 16.69 13.11
N ARG A 13 -3.56 15.60 13.63
CA ARG A 13 -4.82 15.02 13.16
C ARG A 13 -5.72 14.57 14.31
N PRO A 14 -6.18 15.51 15.17
CA PRO A 14 -6.98 15.19 16.34
C PRO A 14 -8.31 14.50 15.99
N ALA A 15 -8.88 14.75 14.80
CA ALA A 15 -10.09 14.08 14.33
C ALA A 15 -9.91 12.56 14.18
N TYR A 16 -8.75 12.10 13.73
CA TYR A 16 -8.42 10.66 13.68
C TYR A 16 -8.13 10.10 15.06
N TRP A 17 -7.43 10.86 15.90
CA TRP A 17 -7.08 10.44 17.24
C TRP A 17 -8.30 10.21 18.15
N GLN A 18 -9.35 11.02 17.98
CA GLN A 18 -10.60 10.88 18.73
C GLN A 18 -11.41 9.65 18.34
N GLN A 19 -11.14 9.05 17.18
CA GLN A 19 -11.82 7.84 16.70
C GLN A 19 -10.96 6.61 16.99
N THR A 20 -11.20 5.94 18.10
CA THR A 20 -10.46 4.74 18.54
C THR A 20 -10.34 3.68 17.42
N LYS A 21 -11.38 3.53 16.60
CA LYS A 21 -11.40 2.59 15.48
C LYS A 21 -10.33 2.92 14.42
N LEU A 22 -10.16 4.20 14.07
CA LEU A 22 -9.16 4.62 13.09
C LEU A 22 -7.73 4.48 13.63
N VAL A 23 -7.52 4.79 14.91
CA VAL A 23 -6.22 4.57 15.57
C VAL A 23 -5.89 3.07 15.62
N ALA A 24 -6.88 2.23 15.94
CA ALA A 24 -6.70 0.77 15.95
C ALA A 24 -6.39 0.22 14.55
N LEU A 25 -7.08 0.71 13.51
CA LEU A 25 -6.79 0.35 12.11
C LEU A 25 -5.38 0.76 11.70
N PHE A 26 -4.96 1.98 12.04
CA PHE A 26 -3.61 2.44 11.76
C PHE A 26 -2.55 1.57 12.46
N GLY A 27 -2.78 1.23 13.74
CA GLY A 27 -1.94 0.31 14.48
C GLY A 27 -1.90 -1.09 13.86
N LEU A 28 -3.05 -1.61 13.42
CA LEU A 28 -3.12 -2.89 12.70
C LEU A 28 -2.27 -2.87 11.41
N LEU A 29 -2.39 -1.83 10.60
CA LEU A 29 -1.59 -1.70 9.39
C LEU A 29 -0.08 -1.62 9.70
N MET A 30 0.31 -0.94 10.77
CA MET A 30 1.71 -0.93 11.23
C MET A 30 2.22 -2.30 11.64
N VAL A 31 1.42 -3.08 12.38
CA VAL A 31 1.80 -4.45 12.78
C VAL A 31 1.92 -5.34 11.55
N LEU A 32 0.96 -5.28 10.63
CA LEU A 32 1.01 -6.04 9.38
C LEU A 32 2.22 -5.64 8.52
N ALA A 33 2.57 -4.35 8.48
CA ALA A 33 3.76 -3.87 7.78
C ALA A 33 5.06 -4.45 8.40
N ALA A 34 5.16 -4.45 9.73
CA ALA A 34 6.29 -5.02 10.42
C ALA A 34 6.43 -6.55 10.19
N LEU A 35 5.31 -7.26 10.16
CA LEU A 35 5.29 -8.71 9.86
C LEU A 35 5.65 -8.97 8.40
N SER A 36 5.10 -8.21 7.47
CA SER A 36 5.38 -8.38 6.04
C SER A 36 6.82 -8.07 5.66
N ALA A 37 7.48 -7.17 6.38
CA ALA A 37 8.90 -6.87 6.19
C ALA A 37 9.81 -8.09 6.47
N ARG A 38 9.32 -9.10 7.20
CA ARG A 38 10.02 -10.36 7.47
C ARG A 38 9.86 -11.42 6.39
N ILE A 39 8.97 -11.22 5.41
CA ILE A 39 8.71 -12.21 4.35
C ILE A 39 10.00 -12.66 3.64
N PRO A 40 10.94 -11.78 3.22
CA PRO A 40 12.16 -12.22 2.58
C PRO A 40 13.01 -13.17 3.42
N GLU A 41 13.10 -12.91 4.73
CA GLU A 41 13.88 -13.75 5.66
C GLU A 41 13.28 -15.17 5.82
N LEU A 42 11.94 -15.27 5.75
CA LEU A 42 11.22 -16.54 5.91
C LEU A 42 11.36 -17.43 4.68
N VAL A 43 11.53 -16.84 3.49
CA VAL A 43 11.58 -17.60 2.23
C VAL A 43 12.98 -18.16 1.98
N THR A 44 14.02 -17.35 1.98
CA THR A 44 15.43 -17.81 1.89
C THR A 44 16.39 -16.64 2.13
N ARG A 45 17.39 -16.83 2.99
CA ARG A 45 18.37 -15.77 3.31
C ARG A 45 19.42 -15.55 2.21
N ASP A 46 19.58 -16.51 1.30
CA ASP A 46 20.71 -16.52 0.34
C ASP A 46 20.36 -15.91 -1.03
N ARG A 47 19.11 -15.45 -1.24
CA ARG A 47 18.67 -14.90 -2.52
C ARG A 47 18.18 -13.47 -2.35
N VAL A 48 18.98 -12.52 -2.82
CA VAL A 48 18.67 -11.07 -2.76
C VAL A 48 17.39 -10.70 -3.55
N GLU A 49 17.10 -11.45 -4.61
CA GLU A 49 15.91 -11.22 -5.46
C GLU A 49 14.60 -11.36 -4.67
N LEU A 50 14.56 -12.25 -3.69
CA LEU A 50 13.40 -12.48 -2.83
C LEU A 50 13.10 -11.29 -1.90
N GLY A 51 14.06 -10.40 -1.72
CA GLY A 51 13.86 -9.14 -0.99
C GLY A 51 12.78 -8.26 -1.64
N PHE A 52 12.61 -8.34 -2.96
CA PHE A 52 11.57 -7.60 -3.70
C PHE A 52 10.15 -8.14 -3.46
N LEU A 53 9.99 -9.24 -2.69
CA LEU A 53 8.68 -9.76 -2.28
C LEU A 53 8.02 -8.97 -1.14
N VAL A 54 8.63 -7.92 -0.61
CA VAL A 54 8.01 -7.06 0.40
C VAL A 54 6.82 -6.30 -0.20
N PRO A 55 5.58 -6.53 0.27
CA PRO A 55 4.38 -5.93 -0.30
C PRO A 55 4.15 -4.48 0.21
N ALA A 56 5.16 -3.62 0.08
CA ALA A 56 5.12 -2.26 0.60
C ALA A 56 3.98 -1.42 -0.03
N ALA A 57 3.70 -1.64 -1.33
CA ALA A 57 2.61 -0.97 -2.04
C ALA A 57 1.23 -1.27 -1.44
N LEU A 58 1.00 -2.47 -0.88
CA LEU A 58 -0.24 -2.84 -0.21
C LEU A 58 -0.63 -1.82 0.87
N PHE A 59 0.34 -1.41 1.68
CA PHE A 59 0.10 -0.45 2.77
C PHE A 59 -0.18 0.96 2.25
N GLY A 60 0.48 1.36 1.15
CA GLY A 60 0.18 2.60 0.45
C GLY A 60 -1.25 2.64 -0.09
N TYR A 61 -1.69 1.56 -0.76
CA TYR A 61 -3.06 1.43 -1.25
C TYR A 61 -4.09 1.49 -0.12
N LEU A 62 -3.92 0.65 0.90
CA LEU A 62 -4.87 0.57 2.02
C LEU A 62 -4.93 1.89 2.78
N ALA A 63 -3.79 2.50 3.06
CA ALA A 63 -3.75 3.76 3.78
C ALA A 63 -4.36 4.93 2.98
N ALA A 64 -4.09 5.03 1.66
CA ALA A 64 -4.66 6.07 0.82
C ALA A 64 -6.16 5.95 0.63
N SER A 65 -6.70 4.72 0.70
CA SER A 65 -8.13 4.45 0.52
C SER A 65 -8.94 4.55 1.81
N LEU A 66 -8.35 4.15 2.95
CA LEU A 66 -9.02 4.09 4.25
C LEU A 66 -8.83 5.37 5.08
N PHE A 67 -7.79 6.13 4.77
CA PHE A 67 -7.48 7.41 5.41
C PHE A 67 -7.40 8.52 4.35
N ASP A 68 -6.50 9.45 4.56
CA ASP A 68 -6.12 10.47 3.57
C ASP A 68 -4.67 10.28 3.09
N SER A 69 -4.30 10.97 1.99
CA SER A 69 -2.94 10.88 1.43
C SER A 69 -1.83 11.25 2.43
N ARG A 70 -2.12 12.13 3.40
CA ARG A 70 -1.12 12.55 4.40
C ARG A 70 -0.87 11.45 5.43
N VAL A 71 -1.93 10.77 5.87
CA VAL A 71 -1.81 9.62 6.78
C VAL A 71 -1.18 8.44 6.03
N ALA A 72 -1.48 8.27 4.74
CA ALA A 72 -0.83 7.25 3.92
C ALA A 72 0.69 7.50 3.79
N LEU A 73 1.11 8.73 3.53
CA LEU A 73 2.53 9.10 3.53
C LEU A 73 3.20 8.89 4.90
N LEU A 74 2.47 9.18 5.97
CA LEU A 74 2.95 8.91 7.33
C LEU A 74 3.18 7.41 7.56
N LEU A 75 2.30 6.54 7.04
CA LEU A 75 2.44 5.08 7.16
C LEU A 75 3.59 4.54 6.28
N ALA A 76 3.89 5.17 5.15
CA ALA A 76 5.01 4.77 4.28
C ALA A 76 6.36 4.83 5.01
N VAL A 77 6.54 5.77 5.96
CA VAL A 77 7.78 5.89 6.76
C VAL A 77 8.04 4.64 7.60
N PRO A 78 7.13 4.18 8.48
CA PRO A 78 7.37 2.94 9.23
C PRO A 78 7.50 1.71 8.33
N VAL A 79 6.76 1.60 7.21
CA VAL A 79 6.93 0.50 6.25
C VAL A 79 8.38 0.44 5.75
N THR A 80 8.94 1.59 5.34
CA THR A 80 10.33 1.70 4.90
C THR A 80 11.31 1.30 6.01
N VAL A 81 11.13 1.83 7.21
CA VAL A 81 12.04 1.56 8.34
C VAL A 81 11.96 0.11 8.79
N PHE A 82 10.78 -0.50 8.83
CA PHE A 82 10.64 -1.92 9.16
C PHE A 82 11.33 -2.80 8.13
N THR A 83 11.20 -2.47 6.83
CA THR A 83 11.92 -3.18 5.77
C THR A 83 13.43 -3.02 5.92
N ALA A 84 13.91 -1.79 6.14
CA ALA A 84 15.34 -1.53 6.35
C ALA A 84 15.92 -2.31 7.53
N LEU A 85 15.19 -2.36 8.66
CA LEU A 85 15.63 -3.09 9.86
C LEU A 85 15.55 -4.60 9.70
N ALA A 86 14.55 -5.10 8.99
CA ALA A 86 14.38 -6.53 8.78
C ALA A 86 15.41 -7.08 7.79
N THR A 87 15.66 -6.38 6.70
CA THR A 87 16.57 -6.87 5.64
C THR A 87 18.01 -6.42 5.80
N SER A 88 18.24 -5.34 6.57
CA SER A 88 19.56 -4.66 6.67
C SER A 88 20.14 -4.27 5.31
N ASP A 89 19.28 -4.07 4.30
CA ASP A 89 19.63 -3.82 2.92
C ASP A 89 19.08 -2.46 2.45
N PRO A 90 19.97 -1.51 2.06
CA PRO A 90 19.54 -0.19 1.64
C PRO A 90 18.75 -0.20 0.33
N ALA A 91 19.01 -1.12 -0.60
CA ALA A 91 18.25 -1.24 -1.85
C ALA A 91 16.79 -1.60 -1.57
N LEU A 92 16.55 -2.55 -0.68
CA LEU A 92 15.21 -2.97 -0.31
C LEU A 92 14.48 -1.90 0.52
N ALA A 93 15.20 -1.12 1.31
CA ALA A 93 14.63 0.03 2.00
C ALA A 93 14.15 1.11 1.01
N ILE A 94 14.97 1.43 0.00
CA ILE A 94 14.61 2.38 -1.08
C ILE A 94 13.43 1.83 -1.88
N TYR A 95 13.45 0.52 -2.22
CA TYR A 95 12.35 -0.15 -2.89
C TYR A 95 11.04 0.01 -2.11
N ALA A 96 11.06 -0.34 -0.82
CA ALA A 96 9.88 -0.24 0.03
C ALA A 96 9.36 1.20 0.16
N ALA A 97 10.27 2.19 0.25
CA ALA A 97 9.89 3.60 0.32
C ALA A 97 9.11 4.05 -0.92
N VAL A 98 9.68 3.80 -2.11
CA VAL A 98 9.05 4.17 -3.38
C VAL A 98 7.77 3.37 -3.62
N ALA A 99 7.81 2.05 -3.38
CA ALA A 99 6.65 1.17 -3.54
C ALA A 99 5.47 1.56 -2.65
N ALA A 100 5.73 1.95 -1.39
CA ALA A 100 4.67 2.39 -0.47
C ALA A 100 4.06 3.75 -0.87
N VAL A 101 4.85 4.65 -1.46
CA VAL A 101 4.41 6.00 -1.83
C VAL A 101 3.72 6.02 -3.20
N ALA A 102 4.18 5.20 -4.16
CA ALA A 102 3.71 5.21 -5.55
C ALA A 102 2.18 5.11 -5.72
N PRO A 103 1.43 4.26 -4.99
CA PRO A 103 -0.02 4.15 -5.15
C PRO A 103 -0.79 5.35 -4.58
N ILE A 104 -0.21 6.13 -3.66
CA ILE A 104 -0.94 7.16 -2.90
C ILE A 104 -1.58 8.22 -3.83
N PRO A 105 -0.83 8.90 -4.73
CA PRO A 105 -1.43 9.90 -5.61
C PRO A 105 -2.39 9.29 -6.63
N LEU A 106 -2.14 8.05 -7.05
CA LEU A 106 -2.96 7.37 -8.03
C LEU A 106 -4.34 7.02 -7.46
N VAL A 107 -4.38 6.51 -6.22
CA VAL A 107 -5.62 6.10 -5.55
C VAL A 107 -6.42 7.31 -5.09
N SER A 108 -5.77 8.37 -4.62
CA SER A 108 -6.45 9.57 -4.10
C SER A 108 -7.19 10.38 -5.18
N SER A 109 -6.88 10.15 -6.46
CA SER A 109 -7.51 10.83 -7.61
C SER A 109 -8.63 10.01 -8.28
N VAL A 110 -8.93 8.82 -7.78
CA VAL A 110 -9.91 7.89 -8.37
C VAL A 110 -11.33 8.33 -8.13
N SER A 111 -12.14 8.36 -9.20
CA SER A 111 -13.57 8.66 -9.19
C SER A 111 -14.45 7.53 -9.72
N SER A 112 -13.85 6.43 -10.22
CA SER A 112 -14.59 5.27 -10.73
C SER A 112 -13.84 3.96 -10.46
N ARG A 113 -14.58 2.83 -10.46
CA ARG A 113 -13.97 1.49 -10.31
C ARG A 113 -12.95 1.16 -11.40
N PHE A 114 -13.20 1.60 -12.63
CA PHE A 114 -12.26 1.42 -13.73
C PHE A 114 -10.94 2.15 -13.49
N GLN A 115 -11.00 3.40 -13.03
CA GLN A 115 -9.81 4.19 -12.71
C GLN A 115 -9.00 3.56 -11.56
N LEU A 116 -9.67 2.89 -10.62
CA LEU A 116 -8.99 2.16 -9.55
C LEU A 116 -8.17 0.98 -10.10
N GLY A 117 -8.72 0.22 -11.06
CA GLY A 117 -7.97 -0.81 -11.76
C GLY A 117 -6.78 -0.26 -12.54
N VAL A 118 -6.95 0.88 -13.21
CA VAL A 118 -5.86 1.58 -13.90
C VAL A 118 -4.78 2.05 -12.90
N ALA A 119 -5.17 2.60 -11.75
CA ALA A 119 -4.25 3.01 -10.71
C ALA A 119 -3.39 1.83 -10.20
N VAL A 120 -4.00 0.64 -10.03
CA VAL A 120 -3.27 -0.59 -9.68
C VAL A 120 -2.29 -0.97 -10.78
N ALA A 121 -2.71 -0.99 -12.05
CA ALA A 121 -1.84 -1.35 -13.17
C ALA A 121 -0.66 -0.38 -13.32
N VAL A 122 -0.90 0.93 -13.24
CA VAL A 122 0.15 1.96 -13.32
C VAL A 122 1.13 1.84 -12.14
N SER A 123 0.62 1.68 -10.92
CA SER A 123 1.50 1.51 -9.77
C SER A 123 2.32 0.22 -9.86
N ALA A 124 1.73 -0.89 -10.32
CA ALA A 124 2.46 -2.14 -10.54
C ALA A 124 3.56 -1.97 -11.60
N ALA A 125 3.30 -1.21 -12.67
CA ALA A 125 4.28 -0.91 -13.70
C ALA A 125 5.50 -0.12 -13.17
N ILE A 126 5.33 0.72 -12.15
CA ILE A 126 6.44 1.45 -11.50
C ILE A 126 7.44 0.49 -10.83
N HIS A 127 6.99 -0.68 -10.37
CA HIS A 127 7.88 -1.66 -9.75
C HIS A 127 8.91 -2.24 -10.73
N ILE A 128 8.61 -2.26 -12.04
CA ILE A 128 9.54 -2.76 -13.07
C ILE A 128 10.84 -1.94 -13.11
N PRO A 129 10.82 -0.63 -13.48
CA PRO A 129 12.04 0.16 -13.53
C PRO A 129 12.69 0.32 -12.16
N LEU A 130 11.90 0.33 -11.09
CA LEU A 130 12.41 0.43 -9.73
C LEU A 130 13.25 -0.80 -9.34
N ALA A 131 12.69 -2.01 -9.48
CA ALA A 131 13.38 -3.25 -9.17
C ALA A 131 14.57 -3.48 -10.12
N PHE A 132 14.41 -3.17 -11.41
CA PHE A 132 15.47 -3.23 -12.40
C PHE A 132 16.67 -2.36 -11.99
N THR A 133 16.43 -1.07 -11.70
CA THR A 133 17.50 -0.11 -11.39
C THR A 133 18.22 -0.46 -10.09
N LEU A 134 17.46 -0.82 -9.05
CA LEU A 134 18.04 -1.20 -7.77
C LEU A 134 18.83 -2.50 -7.86
N SER A 135 18.29 -3.50 -8.59
CA SER A 135 18.99 -4.75 -8.78
C SER A 135 20.29 -4.57 -9.57
N TRP A 136 20.25 -3.78 -10.65
CA TRP A 136 21.45 -3.47 -11.42
C TRP A 136 22.53 -2.81 -10.57
N TYR A 137 22.14 -1.77 -9.80
CA TYR A 137 23.11 -0.95 -9.08
C TYR A 137 23.71 -1.67 -7.87
N PHE A 138 22.90 -2.44 -7.11
CA PHE A 138 23.32 -3.04 -5.84
C PHE A 138 23.76 -4.51 -5.96
N TYR A 139 23.20 -5.28 -6.90
CA TYR A 139 23.40 -6.73 -6.95
C TYR A 139 24.00 -7.24 -8.26
N GLY A 140 24.08 -6.41 -9.29
CA GLY A 140 24.65 -6.78 -10.60
C GLY A 140 23.67 -7.45 -11.55
N SER A 141 24.17 -7.86 -12.73
CA SER A 141 23.34 -8.29 -13.87
C SER A 141 22.55 -9.59 -13.63
N ASP A 142 23.08 -10.49 -12.82
CA ASP A 142 22.55 -11.86 -12.70
C ASP A 142 21.21 -11.92 -11.97
N SER A 143 20.95 -10.95 -11.07
CA SER A 143 19.73 -10.87 -10.28
C SER A 143 18.59 -10.03 -10.93
N ILE A 144 18.87 -9.28 -12.01
CA ILE A 144 17.95 -8.30 -12.58
C ILE A 144 16.61 -8.92 -12.99
N THR A 145 16.66 -10.01 -13.75
CA THR A 145 15.44 -10.63 -14.32
C THR A 145 14.49 -11.10 -13.22
N LEU A 146 15.02 -11.81 -12.23
CA LEU A 146 14.21 -12.32 -11.12
C LEU A 146 13.72 -11.21 -10.20
N SER A 147 14.56 -10.25 -9.86
CA SER A 147 14.18 -9.09 -9.02
C SER A 147 13.06 -8.28 -9.68
N THR A 148 13.17 -8.04 -10.99
CA THR A 148 12.15 -7.31 -11.75
C THR A 148 10.84 -8.08 -11.83
N ALA A 149 10.91 -9.41 -12.07
CA ALA A 149 9.74 -10.27 -12.10
C ALA A 149 9.03 -10.32 -10.73
N PHE A 150 9.77 -10.47 -9.64
CA PHE A 150 9.21 -10.45 -8.28
C PHE A 150 8.65 -9.08 -7.92
N GLY A 151 9.33 -7.98 -8.26
CA GLY A 151 8.83 -6.62 -8.05
C GLY A 151 7.49 -6.40 -8.75
N LEU A 152 7.37 -6.78 -10.03
CA LEU A 152 6.11 -6.69 -10.77
C LEU A 152 5.02 -7.57 -10.14
N ALA A 153 5.33 -8.83 -9.85
CA ALA A 153 4.37 -9.77 -9.26
C ALA A 153 3.81 -9.25 -7.94
N VAL A 154 4.67 -8.72 -7.06
CA VAL A 154 4.27 -8.13 -5.77
C VAL A 154 3.53 -6.82 -5.96
N GLY A 155 3.91 -5.99 -6.94
CA GLY A 155 3.16 -4.78 -7.27
C GLY A 155 1.72 -5.07 -7.65
N VAL A 156 1.51 -6.06 -8.55
CA VAL A 156 0.17 -6.53 -8.94
C VAL A 156 -0.57 -7.15 -7.76
N ALA A 157 0.06 -8.09 -7.05
CA ALA A 157 -0.54 -8.78 -5.91
C ALA A 157 -0.95 -7.80 -4.81
N SER A 158 -0.11 -6.80 -4.51
CA SER A 158 -0.42 -5.75 -3.52
C SER A 158 -1.68 -4.97 -3.87
N GLY A 159 -1.84 -4.60 -5.14
CA GLY A 159 -3.04 -3.91 -5.61
C GLY A 159 -4.29 -4.79 -5.52
N VAL A 160 -4.22 -6.03 -6.00
CA VAL A 160 -5.35 -6.98 -5.95
C VAL A 160 -5.76 -7.28 -4.51
N VAL A 161 -4.79 -7.56 -3.63
CA VAL A 161 -5.06 -7.81 -2.21
C VAL A 161 -5.64 -6.57 -1.54
N ALA A 162 -5.12 -5.37 -1.84
CA ALA A 162 -5.67 -4.12 -1.31
C ALA A 162 -7.14 -3.94 -1.68
N LEU A 163 -7.49 -4.15 -2.96
CA LEU A 163 -8.86 -4.05 -3.45
C LEU A 163 -9.81 -5.03 -2.75
N GLY A 164 -9.35 -6.27 -2.53
CA GLY A 164 -10.13 -7.29 -1.82
C GLY A 164 -10.27 -7.02 -0.33
N MET A 165 -9.22 -6.50 0.33
CA MET A 165 -9.22 -6.21 1.76
C MET A 165 -9.97 -4.92 2.13
N MET A 166 -10.06 -3.96 1.21
CA MET A 166 -10.68 -2.66 1.46
C MET A 166 -12.11 -2.75 2.02
N PRO A 167 -13.07 -3.45 1.35
CA PRO A 167 -14.43 -3.55 1.87
C PRO A 167 -14.49 -4.30 3.20
N PHE A 168 -13.64 -5.31 3.40
CA PHE A 168 -13.57 -6.03 4.67
C PHE A 168 -13.12 -5.12 5.82
N LEU A 169 -12.04 -4.36 5.64
CA LEU A 169 -11.54 -3.43 6.64
C LEU A 169 -12.52 -2.29 6.89
N ALA A 170 -13.13 -1.75 5.82
CA ALA A 170 -14.14 -0.69 5.94
C ALA A 170 -15.33 -1.14 6.80
N ASN A 171 -15.85 -2.35 6.55
CA ASN A 171 -16.94 -2.92 7.34
C ASN A 171 -16.53 -3.21 8.78
N LEU A 172 -15.36 -3.81 8.99
CA LEU A 172 -14.86 -4.18 10.32
C LEU A 172 -14.70 -2.97 11.23
N PHE A 173 -14.21 -1.86 10.67
CA PHE A 173 -13.97 -0.63 11.42
C PHE A 173 -15.12 0.39 11.29
N GLY A 174 -16.14 0.10 10.47
CA GLY A 174 -17.30 0.98 10.25
C GLY A 174 -16.90 2.32 9.61
N ILE A 175 -16.01 2.26 8.60
CA ILE A 175 -15.47 3.42 7.89
C ILE A 175 -16.15 3.51 6.52
N THR A 176 -16.65 4.70 6.17
CA THR A 176 -17.14 4.97 4.83
C THR A 176 -15.95 5.25 3.92
N THR A 177 -15.68 4.37 2.96
CA THR A 177 -14.60 4.53 1.99
C THR A 177 -15.09 5.18 0.70
N THR A 178 -14.16 5.68 -0.11
CA THR A 178 -14.47 6.20 -1.46
C THR A 178 -15.19 5.16 -2.32
N GLN A 179 -14.86 3.87 -2.17
CA GLN A 179 -15.56 2.78 -2.87
C GLN A 179 -17.03 2.65 -2.44
N THR A 180 -17.32 2.74 -1.15
CA THR A 180 -18.69 2.69 -0.62
C THR A 180 -19.53 3.85 -1.17
N LEU A 181 -18.92 5.03 -1.30
CA LEU A 181 -19.59 6.19 -1.90
C LEU A 181 -19.85 6.01 -3.39
N LEU A 182 -18.90 5.44 -4.14
CA LEU A 182 -19.07 5.13 -5.56
C LEU A 182 -20.17 4.09 -5.78
N ASP A 183 -20.25 3.06 -4.93
CA ASP A 183 -21.28 2.04 -5.01
C ASP A 183 -22.69 2.61 -4.78
N LEU A 184 -22.82 3.54 -3.84
CA LEU A 184 -24.10 4.22 -3.58
C LEU A 184 -24.51 5.12 -4.76
N THR A 185 -23.56 5.84 -5.35
CA THR A 185 -23.83 6.71 -6.51
C THR A 185 -24.25 5.90 -7.74
N ASP A 186 -23.66 4.75 -7.99
CA ASP A 186 -24.02 3.86 -9.09
C ASP A 186 -25.42 3.25 -8.88
N MET A 187 -25.79 2.91 -7.64
CA MET A 187 -27.13 2.41 -7.31
C MET A 187 -28.22 3.48 -7.49
N ASP A 188 -27.94 4.72 -7.06
CA ASP A 188 -28.88 5.84 -7.22
C ASP A 188 -29.10 6.19 -8.71
N ALA A 189 -28.03 6.13 -9.51
CA ALA A 189 -28.12 6.35 -10.95
C ALA A 189 -28.93 5.24 -11.66
N GLY A 190 -28.78 3.98 -11.24
CA GLY A 190 -29.58 2.85 -11.74
C GLY A 190 -31.07 2.99 -11.39
N ALA A 191 -31.38 3.34 -10.14
CA ALA A 191 -32.73 3.54 -9.68
C ALA A 191 -33.43 4.72 -10.39
N ALA A 192 -32.69 5.78 -10.71
CA ALA A 192 -33.25 6.93 -11.46
C ALA A 192 -33.61 6.54 -12.89
N LEU A 193 -32.80 5.69 -13.56
CA LEU A 193 -33.09 5.20 -14.91
C LEU A 193 -34.30 4.27 -14.96
N GLU A 194 -34.52 3.45 -13.92
CA GLU A 194 -35.71 2.58 -13.81
C GLU A 194 -37.00 3.36 -13.52
N ALA A 195 -36.90 4.53 -12.92
CA ALA A 195 -38.06 5.39 -12.62
C ALA A 195 -38.55 6.22 -13.84
N GLU A 196 -37.74 6.32 -14.90
CA GLU A 196 -38.08 7.04 -16.15
C GLU A 196 -38.66 6.12 -17.23
N VAL A 197 -38.76 4.80 -16.99
CA VAL A 197 -39.37 3.81 -17.89
C VAL A 197 -40.76 3.42 -17.41
#